data_02315a7b44a7658ffccc1cadd3abc3af
#
_entry.id   02315a7b44a7658ffccc1cadd3abc3af
#
_cell.length_a   1.000
_cell.length_b   1.000
_cell.length_c   1.000
_cell.angle_alpha   90.00
_cell.angle_beta   90.00
_cell.angle_gamma   90.00
#
_symmetry.space_group_name_H-M   'P 1'
#
loop_
_entity.id
_entity.type
_entity.pdbx_description
1 polymer ?
#
loop_
_entity_poly.entity_id
_entity_poly.type
_entity_poly.pdbx_seq_one_letter_code
_entity_poly.pdbx_strand_id
1 'polypeptide(L)'
;MQSIESGSGPQAQGTPIGKCRPATLARAIKPATAIDKRSYNVTISDITFKRNPPMVRLADLPEYEREHLLAKNLPPLGPLPWHTPTKALSVMRFALITTAGLHFRGEPTFDFADPTFRPIAIDRNADELIMSHSSANFDRSGFSEDVNLVFPIDRFQELVADNTIGSLAEFHYSFMGAGLMPEVYARSAAQVAGLLKQDLVDAVFLTPV
;
A
#
# COMPACT_ATOMS: atom_id res chain seq x y z
N MET A 1 -51.13 -55.02 -3.84
CA MET A 1 -50.32 -55.98 -4.60
C MET A 1 -49.95 -55.36 -5.94
N GLN A 2 -48.80 -54.68 -6.03
CA GLN A 2 -48.11 -54.47 -7.30
C GLN A 2 -46.65 -54.08 -6.96
N SER A 3 -45.79 -54.94 -7.40
CA SER A 3 -44.30 -54.86 -7.22
C SER A 3 -43.75 -53.76 -8.12
N ILE A 4 -42.86 -52.94 -7.61
CA ILE A 4 -42.08 -51.98 -8.42
C ILE A 4 -40.64 -52.49 -8.48
N GLU A 5 -40.21 -52.78 -9.69
CA GLU A 5 -38.89 -53.25 -10.07
C GLU A 5 -37.81 -52.18 -9.83
N SER A 6 -36.68 -52.63 -9.35
CA SER A 6 -35.45 -51.84 -9.17
C SER A 6 -34.71 -51.67 -10.51
N GLY A 7 -34.68 -50.43 -11.03
CA GLY A 7 -33.87 -50.06 -12.17
C GLY A 7 -32.43 -49.66 -11.73
N SER A 8 -31.46 -50.46 -12.13
CA SER A 8 -30.05 -50.17 -11.98
C SER A 8 -29.60 -49.11 -13.00
N GLY A 9 -29.19 -47.92 -12.53
CA GLY A 9 -28.55 -46.87 -13.33
C GLY A 9 -27.06 -47.15 -13.56
N PRO A 10 -26.47 -46.64 -14.63
CA PRO A 10 -25.09 -46.94 -15.03
C PRO A 10 -24.07 -46.28 -14.12
N GLN A 11 -23.04 -47.06 -13.77
CA GLN A 11 -21.85 -46.61 -13.05
C GLN A 11 -21.06 -45.64 -13.93
N ALA A 12 -20.85 -44.40 -13.44
CA ALA A 12 -19.91 -43.45 -14.04
C ALA A 12 -18.46 -43.87 -13.67
N GLN A 13 -17.71 -44.23 -14.70
CA GLN A 13 -16.25 -44.48 -14.58
C GLN A 13 -15.53 -43.14 -14.29
N GLY A 14 -14.91 -43.07 -13.12
CA GLY A 14 -14.10 -41.95 -12.73
C GLY A 14 -12.78 -41.87 -13.53
N THR A 15 -12.60 -40.77 -14.25
CA THR A 15 -11.32 -40.42 -14.88
C THR A 15 -10.30 -40.02 -13.79
N PRO A 16 -9.06 -40.52 -13.84
CA PRO A 16 -8.05 -40.16 -12.82
C PRO A 16 -7.66 -38.69 -12.95
N ILE A 17 -7.80 -37.97 -11.83
CA ILE A 17 -7.38 -36.58 -11.68
C ILE A 17 -5.84 -36.55 -11.86
N GLY A 18 -5.39 -36.01 -12.96
CA GLY A 18 -3.99 -35.76 -13.23
C GLY A 18 -3.39 -34.83 -12.15
N LYS A 19 -2.29 -35.26 -11.54
CA LYS A 19 -1.50 -34.48 -10.61
C LYS A 19 -1.04 -33.20 -11.32
N CYS A 20 -1.63 -32.05 -10.97
CA CYS A 20 -1.09 -30.74 -11.32
C CYS A 20 0.31 -30.63 -10.72
N ARG A 21 1.33 -30.60 -11.54
CA ARG A 21 2.67 -30.16 -11.16
C ARG A 21 2.59 -28.63 -10.91
N PRO A 22 3.19 -28.10 -9.84
CA PRO A 22 3.32 -26.65 -9.71
C PRO A 22 4.22 -26.15 -10.85
N ALA A 23 3.66 -25.33 -11.72
CA ALA A 23 4.44 -24.59 -12.70
C ALA A 23 5.28 -23.57 -11.94
N THR A 24 6.57 -23.85 -11.81
CA THR A 24 7.55 -22.87 -11.34
C THR A 24 7.67 -21.81 -12.44
N LEU A 25 6.85 -20.76 -12.34
CA LEU A 25 7.05 -19.53 -13.10
C LEU A 25 8.21 -18.76 -12.45
N ALA A 26 9.43 -19.22 -12.68
CA ALA A 26 10.59 -18.38 -12.52
C ALA A 26 10.52 -17.35 -13.68
N ARG A 27 9.84 -16.21 -13.42
CA ARG A 27 9.94 -15.04 -14.29
C ARG A 27 11.40 -14.59 -14.23
N ALA A 28 12.09 -14.72 -15.35
CA ALA A 28 13.43 -14.17 -15.51
C ALA A 28 13.31 -12.64 -15.33
N ILE A 29 13.63 -12.16 -14.13
CA ILE A 29 13.89 -10.74 -13.88
C ILE A 29 15.04 -10.40 -14.80
N LYS A 30 14.77 -9.59 -15.85
CA LYS A 30 15.85 -9.00 -16.62
C LYS A 30 16.75 -8.27 -15.63
N PRO A 31 18.05 -8.56 -15.56
CA PRO A 31 18.93 -7.80 -14.70
C PRO A 31 18.78 -6.35 -15.11
N ALA A 32 18.43 -5.48 -14.18
CA ALA A 32 18.51 -4.05 -14.36
C ALA A 32 19.88 -3.77 -14.98
N THR A 33 19.90 -3.05 -16.07
CA THR A 33 21.13 -2.65 -16.77
C THR A 33 22.07 -2.12 -15.69
N ALA A 34 23.23 -2.74 -15.57
CA ALA A 34 24.18 -2.41 -14.51
C ALA A 34 24.40 -0.90 -14.53
N ILE A 35 23.85 -0.20 -13.55
CA ILE A 35 24.15 1.20 -13.31
C ILE A 35 25.65 1.22 -13.03
N ASP A 36 26.41 1.92 -13.87
CA ASP A 36 27.84 2.05 -13.72
C ASP A 36 28.14 2.66 -12.34
N LYS A 37 28.54 1.80 -11.41
CA LYS A 37 28.88 2.16 -10.02
C LYS A 37 30.06 3.13 -9.93
N ARG A 38 30.67 3.55 -11.04
CA ARG A 38 31.85 4.42 -11.04
C ARG A 38 31.56 5.92 -10.92
N SER A 39 30.30 6.35 -10.99
CA SER A 39 29.97 7.78 -10.95
C SER A 39 29.36 8.29 -9.66
N TYR A 40 29.19 7.46 -8.63
CA TYR A 40 28.62 7.89 -7.34
C TYR A 40 29.52 7.55 -6.15
N ASN A 41 30.80 7.95 -6.23
CA ASN A 41 31.58 8.16 -5.01
C ASN A 41 31.19 9.51 -4.40
N VAL A 42 29.93 9.66 -4.00
CA VAL A 42 29.50 10.75 -3.13
C VAL A 42 29.82 10.30 -1.71
N THR A 43 30.97 10.74 -1.20
CA THR A 43 31.25 10.62 0.23
C THR A 43 30.26 11.53 0.97
N ILE A 44 29.76 11.08 2.14
CA ILE A 44 28.83 11.89 2.97
C ILE A 44 29.41 13.30 3.27
N SER A 45 30.74 13.47 3.25
CA SER A 45 31.45 14.76 3.34
C SER A 45 31.21 15.66 2.12
N ASP A 46 30.84 15.12 0.94
CA ASP A 46 30.68 15.92 -0.29
C ASP A 46 29.22 16.37 -0.48
N ILE A 47 28.29 15.88 0.39
CA ILE A 47 27.00 16.49 0.56
C ILE A 47 27.18 17.77 1.35
N THR A 48 27.78 18.77 0.72
CA THR A 48 27.55 20.15 1.13
C THR A 48 26.03 20.30 1.02
N PHE A 49 25.36 20.33 2.17
CA PHE A 49 23.98 20.82 2.28
C PHE A 49 24.00 22.25 1.73
N LYS A 50 23.97 22.39 0.40
CA LYS A 50 23.55 23.64 -0.21
C LYS A 50 22.27 23.97 0.51
N ARG A 51 22.28 25.05 1.30
CA ARG A 51 21.17 25.56 2.11
C ARG A 51 19.88 24.95 1.64
N ASN A 52 19.26 24.11 2.49
CA ASN A 52 17.97 23.52 2.18
C ASN A 52 17.15 24.61 1.48
N PRO A 53 16.56 24.33 0.30
CA PRO A 53 15.66 25.31 -0.29
C PRO A 53 14.71 25.72 0.84
N PRO A 54 14.45 27.01 1.03
CA PRO A 54 13.63 27.46 2.14
C PRO A 54 12.35 26.65 2.09
N MET A 55 12.05 25.92 3.16
CA MET A 55 10.80 25.19 3.28
C MET A 55 9.68 26.18 3.01
N VAL A 56 8.73 25.82 2.13
CA VAL A 56 7.57 26.67 1.84
C VAL A 56 6.86 26.95 3.17
N ARG A 57 6.78 28.23 3.52
CA ARG A 57 6.08 28.68 4.73
C ARG A 57 4.65 29.04 4.36
N LEU A 58 3.75 28.96 5.32
CA LEU A 58 2.35 29.36 5.12
C LEU A 58 2.22 30.78 4.52
N ALA A 59 3.14 31.68 4.88
CA ALA A 59 3.18 33.05 4.33
C ALA A 59 3.58 33.11 2.85
N ASP A 60 4.22 32.07 2.32
CA ASP A 60 4.68 32.01 0.92
C ASP A 60 3.62 31.42 -0.01
N LEU A 61 2.49 30.91 0.55
CA LEU A 61 1.36 30.38 -0.23
C LEU A 61 0.48 31.51 -0.77
N PRO A 62 -0.18 31.29 -1.93
CA PRO A 62 -1.26 32.16 -2.39
C PRO A 62 -2.32 32.37 -1.32
N GLU A 63 -2.90 33.57 -1.27
CA GLU A 63 -3.81 33.94 -0.18
C GLU A 63 -4.99 32.98 -0.03
N TYR A 64 -5.61 32.57 -1.13
CA TYR A 64 -6.74 31.61 -1.13
C TYR A 64 -6.36 30.24 -0.55
N GLU A 65 -5.16 29.74 -0.82
CA GLU A 65 -4.69 28.47 -0.26
C GLU A 65 -4.37 28.60 1.23
N ARG A 66 -3.71 29.70 1.60
CA ARG A 66 -3.42 30.00 3.00
C ARG A 66 -4.70 30.11 3.83
N GLU A 67 -5.70 30.82 3.34
CA GLU A 67 -7.00 30.96 3.99
C GLU A 67 -7.73 29.62 4.10
N HIS A 68 -7.73 28.83 3.01
CA HIS A 68 -8.30 27.47 3.00
C HIS A 68 -7.65 26.57 4.07
N LEU A 69 -6.33 26.58 4.21
CA LEU A 69 -5.62 25.79 5.20
C LEU A 69 -5.92 26.26 6.62
N LEU A 70 -5.95 27.57 6.86
CA LEU A 70 -6.24 28.16 8.17
C LEU A 70 -7.69 27.98 8.59
N ALA A 71 -8.63 27.92 7.65
CA ALA A 71 -10.03 27.69 7.92
C ALA A 71 -10.37 26.23 8.29
N LYS A 72 -9.44 25.29 8.11
CA LYS A 72 -9.66 23.88 8.49
C LYS A 72 -9.79 23.77 10.01
N ASN A 73 -10.97 23.41 10.47
CA ASN A 73 -11.22 23.10 11.89
C ASN A 73 -10.75 21.67 12.17
N LEU A 74 -9.47 21.52 12.48
CA LEU A 74 -8.91 20.23 12.87
C LEU A 74 -9.12 20.01 14.38
N PRO A 75 -9.37 18.76 14.83
CA PRO A 75 -9.45 18.46 16.23
C PRO A 75 -8.11 18.79 16.92
N PRO A 76 -8.13 19.18 18.20
CA PRO A 76 -6.91 19.41 18.93
C PRO A 76 -6.07 18.12 18.97
N LEU A 77 -4.78 18.23 18.67
CA LEU A 77 -3.86 17.11 18.84
C LEU A 77 -3.75 16.79 20.33
N GLY A 78 -4.21 15.60 20.71
CA GLY A 78 -3.98 15.05 22.04
C GLY A 78 -2.50 14.65 22.22
N PRO A 79 -2.14 14.05 23.38
CA PRO A 79 -0.81 13.50 23.55
C PRO A 79 -0.53 12.46 22.46
N LEU A 80 0.57 12.63 21.71
CA LEU A 80 0.95 11.71 20.65
C LEU A 80 1.32 10.35 21.27
N PRO A 81 0.71 9.24 20.83
CA PRO A 81 1.05 7.91 21.30
C PRO A 81 2.40 7.48 20.71
N TRP A 82 3.49 7.98 21.30
CA TRP A 82 4.84 7.60 20.86
C TRP A 82 5.18 6.20 21.37
N HIS A 83 5.55 5.32 20.45
CA HIS A 83 6.05 3.98 20.75
C HIS A 83 7.49 3.84 20.27
N THR A 84 8.39 3.47 21.18
CA THR A 84 9.78 3.21 20.82
C THR A 84 9.89 1.78 20.29
N PRO A 85 10.38 1.59 19.05
CA PRO A 85 10.59 0.25 18.50
C PRO A 85 11.57 -0.56 19.36
N THR A 86 11.26 -1.82 19.60
CA THR A 86 12.10 -2.74 20.38
C THR A 86 12.92 -3.69 19.52
N LYS A 87 12.58 -3.81 18.24
CA LYS A 87 13.26 -4.67 17.27
C LYS A 87 14.17 -3.86 16.36
N ALA A 88 15.26 -4.48 15.86
CA ALA A 88 16.03 -3.89 14.77
C ALA A 88 15.22 -3.92 13.46
N LEU A 89 15.42 -2.93 12.58
CA LEU A 89 14.72 -2.84 11.29
C LEU A 89 14.82 -4.12 10.46
N SER A 90 15.99 -4.76 10.46
CA SER A 90 16.28 -5.98 9.70
C SER A 90 15.45 -7.22 10.11
N VAL A 91 14.70 -7.15 11.21
CA VAL A 91 13.79 -8.21 11.65
C VAL A 91 12.33 -7.75 11.76
N MET A 92 12.06 -6.47 11.44
CA MET A 92 10.70 -5.92 11.49
C MET A 92 9.90 -6.30 10.25
N ARG A 93 8.62 -6.56 10.47
CA ARG A 93 7.62 -6.75 9.43
C ARG A 93 6.87 -5.44 9.18
N PHE A 94 6.87 -4.99 7.92
CA PHE A 94 6.29 -3.72 7.51
C PHE A 94 5.00 -3.89 6.73
N ALA A 95 4.05 -2.99 6.96
CA ALA A 95 2.91 -2.77 6.08
C ALA A 95 2.92 -1.33 5.54
N LEU A 96 2.35 -1.14 4.35
CA LEU A 96 2.16 0.16 3.73
C LEU A 96 0.69 0.55 3.82
N ILE A 97 0.44 1.81 4.14
CA ILE A 97 -0.89 2.41 4.10
C ILE A 97 -0.80 3.69 3.29
N THR A 98 -1.64 3.81 2.26
CA THR A 98 -1.72 5.01 1.43
C THR A 98 -3.11 5.63 1.49
N THR A 99 -3.21 6.93 1.27
CA THR A 99 -4.49 7.64 1.09
C THR A 99 -4.79 7.94 -0.38
N ALA A 100 -4.08 7.32 -1.31
CA ALA A 100 -4.22 7.55 -2.75
C ALA A 100 -5.48 6.96 -3.40
N GLY A 101 -6.35 6.28 -2.64
CA GLY A 101 -7.58 5.69 -3.17
C GLY A 101 -7.32 4.53 -4.14
N LEU A 102 -6.30 3.70 -3.85
CA LEU A 102 -5.94 2.56 -4.69
C LEU A 102 -6.84 1.36 -4.44
N HIS A 103 -7.19 0.67 -5.50
CA HIS A 103 -7.88 -0.62 -5.48
C HIS A 103 -7.51 -1.43 -6.72
N PHE A 104 -7.75 -2.73 -6.71
CA PHE A 104 -7.54 -3.54 -7.91
C PHE A 104 -8.69 -3.41 -8.90
N ARG A 105 -8.41 -3.67 -10.17
CA ARG A 105 -9.44 -3.72 -11.21
C ARG A 105 -10.52 -4.74 -10.86
N GLY A 106 -11.79 -4.32 -10.96
CA GLY A 106 -12.96 -5.15 -10.62
C GLY A 106 -13.38 -5.11 -9.15
N GLU A 107 -12.61 -4.48 -8.28
CA GLU A 107 -13.02 -4.19 -6.91
C GLU A 107 -13.86 -2.92 -6.83
N PRO A 108 -14.66 -2.74 -5.75
CA PRO A 108 -15.41 -1.50 -5.55
C PRO A 108 -14.51 -0.28 -5.54
N THR A 109 -14.83 0.71 -6.34
CA THR A 109 -14.17 2.02 -6.35
C THR A 109 -14.39 2.76 -5.04
N PHE A 110 -13.58 3.78 -4.79
CA PHE A 110 -13.89 4.72 -3.71
C PHE A 110 -14.86 5.79 -4.20
N ASP A 111 -15.86 6.08 -3.38
CA ASP A 111 -16.74 7.21 -3.56
C ASP A 111 -16.16 8.47 -2.88
N PHE A 112 -16.74 9.63 -3.19
CA PHE A 112 -16.42 10.86 -2.45
C PHE A 112 -16.76 10.67 -0.95
N ALA A 113 -15.81 11.02 -0.09
CA ALA A 113 -15.97 10.86 1.36
C ALA A 113 -16.20 9.41 1.81
N ASP A 114 -15.56 8.43 1.16
CA ASP A 114 -15.58 7.03 1.56
C ASP A 114 -14.65 6.79 2.77
N PRO A 115 -15.16 6.41 3.95
CA PRO A 115 -14.34 6.17 5.14
C PRO A 115 -13.77 4.75 5.19
N THR A 116 -14.07 3.91 4.21
CA THR A 116 -13.63 2.52 4.19
C THR A 116 -12.22 2.38 3.61
N PHE A 117 -11.69 1.17 3.64
CA PHE A 117 -10.39 0.87 3.05
C PHE A 117 -10.49 -0.27 2.03
N ARG A 118 -9.45 -0.40 1.20
CA ARG A 118 -9.24 -1.57 0.32
C ARG A 118 -7.94 -2.25 0.73
N PRO A 119 -7.97 -3.57 0.95
CA PRO A 119 -6.75 -4.34 1.16
C PRO A 119 -6.03 -4.51 -0.19
N ILE A 120 -4.71 -4.40 -0.15
CA ILE A 120 -3.83 -4.63 -1.30
C ILE A 120 -2.97 -5.83 -0.96
N ALA A 121 -3.26 -6.98 -1.59
CA ALA A 121 -2.51 -8.21 -1.38
C ALA A 121 -1.14 -8.12 -2.07
N ILE A 122 -0.08 -8.53 -1.35
CA ILE A 122 1.30 -8.43 -1.82
C ILE A 122 1.63 -9.36 -3.00
N ASP A 123 0.88 -10.45 -3.16
CA ASP A 123 1.04 -11.43 -4.23
C ASP A 123 0.41 -11.01 -5.55
N ARG A 124 -0.35 -9.90 -5.57
CA ARG A 124 -0.94 -9.33 -6.77
C ARG A 124 0.01 -8.32 -7.42
N ASN A 125 -0.12 -8.21 -8.75
CA ASN A 125 0.69 -7.26 -9.51
C ASN A 125 0.24 -5.82 -9.23
N ALA A 126 1.17 -4.97 -8.77
CA ALA A 126 0.89 -3.56 -8.51
C ALA A 126 0.49 -2.78 -9.78
N ASP A 127 0.87 -3.25 -10.99
CA ASP A 127 0.43 -2.66 -12.27
C ASP A 127 -1.09 -2.80 -12.51
N GLU A 128 -1.79 -3.64 -11.75
CA GLU A 128 -3.25 -3.77 -11.81
C GLU A 128 -3.98 -2.78 -10.90
N LEU A 129 -3.25 -2.00 -10.12
CA LEU A 129 -3.85 -0.99 -9.25
C LEU A 129 -4.45 0.15 -10.05
N ILE A 130 -5.62 0.57 -9.62
CA ILE A 130 -6.35 1.72 -10.16
C ILE A 130 -6.51 2.74 -9.05
N MET A 131 -6.43 4.03 -9.40
CA MET A 131 -6.66 5.12 -8.48
C MET A 131 -8.07 5.70 -8.66
N SER A 132 -8.85 5.71 -7.58
CA SER A 132 -10.19 6.35 -7.51
C SER A 132 -10.19 7.58 -6.59
N HIS A 133 -9.05 8.25 -6.42
CA HIS A 133 -8.95 9.41 -5.57
C HIS A 133 -9.81 10.56 -6.10
N SER A 134 -10.69 11.13 -5.27
CA SER A 134 -11.70 12.11 -5.69
C SER A 134 -11.25 13.58 -5.56
N SER A 135 -10.11 13.86 -4.91
CA SER A 135 -9.62 15.23 -4.77
C SER A 135 -9.24 15.84 -6.12
N ALA A 136 -9.73 17.06 -6.38
CA ALA A 136 -9.32 17.85 -7.54
C ALA A 136 -7.91 18.46 -7.38
N ASN A 137 -7.41 18.55 -6.15
CA ASN A 137 -6.11 19.15 -5.84
C ASN A 137 -4.95 18.15 -5.91
N PHE A 138 -5.26 16.88 -6.18
CA PHE A 138 -4.25 15.84 -6.28
C PHE A 138 -3.80 15.65 -7.73
N ASP A 139 -2.52 15.85 -7.99
CA ASP A 139 -1.89 15.57 -9.28
C ASP A 139 -1.67 14.06 -9.45
N ARG A 140 -2.41 13.46 -10.38
CA ARG A 140 -2.35 12.03 -10.68
C ARG A 140 -1.30 11.65 -11.72
N SER A 141 -0.61 12.60 -12.31
CA SER A 141 0.37 12.33 -13.37
C SER A 141 1.50 11.44 -12.87
N GLY A 142 2.01 11.72 -11.68
CA GLY A 142 3.06 10.92 -11.05
C GLY A 142 2.66 9.46 -10.85
N PHE A 143 1.45 9.18 -10.37
CA PHE A 143 0.96 7.80 -10.22
C PHE A 143 0.89 7.06 -11.56
N SER A 144 0.52 7.76 -12.63
CA SER A 144 0.44 7.16 -13.98
C SER A 144 1.79 6.77 -14.54
N GLU A 145 2.86 7.38 -14.05
CA GLU A 145 4.25 7.08 -14.43
C GLU A 145 4.86 6.02 -13.50
N ASP A 146 4.67 6.15 -12.20
CA ASP A 146 5.24 5.25 -11.19
C ASP A 146 4.32 5.14 -9.96
N VAL A 147 3.77 3.95 -9.73
CA VAL A 147 2.94 3.63 -8.56
C VAL A 147 3.69 3.89 -7.24
N ASN A 148 5.00 3.77 -7.24
CA ASN A 148 5.83 3.94 -6.04
C ASN A 148 5.79 5.36 -5.45
N LEU A 149 5.35 6.36 -6.22
CA LEU A 149 5.17 7.71 -5.71
C LEU A 149 4.08 7.80 -4.63
N VAL A 150 3.05 6.96 -4.73
CA VAL A 150 1.91 6.94 -3.80
C VAL A 150 1.82 5.64 -3.01
N PHE A 151 2.51 4.59 -3.47
CA PHE A 151 2.53 3.27 -2.85
C PHE A 151 3.87 2.57 -3.14
N PRO A 152 4.93 2.86 -2.36
CA PRO A 152 6.31 2.48 -2.67
C PRO A 152 6.61 0.99 -2.44
N ILE A 153 5.76 0.10 -2.99
CA ILE A 153 5.85 -1.34 -2.74
C ILE A 153 7.13 -1.95 -3.28
N ASP A 154 7.58 -1.54 -4.48
CA ASP A 154 8.80 -2.08 -5.08
C ASP A 154 10.03 -1.65 -4.28
N ARG A 155 10.03 -0.41 -3.77
CA ARG A 155 11.11 0.11 -2.92
C ARG A 155 11.22 -0.68 -1.62
N PHE A 156 10.06 -1.04 -1.03
CA PHE A 156 10.04 -1.87 0.17
C PHE A 156 10.44 -3.31 -0.11
N GLN A 157 10.12 -3.87 -1.27
CA GLN A 157 10.61 -5.19 -1.70
C GLN A 157 12.14 -5.20 -1.87
N GLU A 158 12.73 -4.14 -2.39
CA GLU A 158 14.18 -3.95 -2.47
C GLU A 158 14.82 -3.90 -1.08
N LEU A 159 14.21 -3.18 -0.12
CA LEU A 159 14.69 -3.13 1.25
C LEU A 159 14.65 -4.52 1.95
N VAL A 160 13.69 -5.37 1.61
CA VAL A 160 13.66 -6.77 2.07
C VAL A 160 14.79 -7.56 1.41
N ALA A 161 14.97 -7.43 0.09
CA ALA A 161 16.03 -8.13 -0.65
C ALA A 161 17.43 -7.78 -0.15
N ASP A 162 17.62 -6.53 0.27
CA ASP A 162 18.89 -6.03 0.83
C ASP A 162 19.05 -6.31 2.34
N ASN A 163 18.07 -6.99 2.98
CA ASN A 163 18.02 -7.23 4.42
C ASN A 163 18.02 -5.96 5.28
N THR A 164 17.61 -4.82 4.74
CA THR A 164 17.44 -3.57 5.48
C THR A 164 16.23 -3.66 6.41
N ILE A 165 15.15 -4.30 5.95
CA ILE A 165 13.96 -4.65 6.74
C ILE A 165 13.73 -6.15 6.70
N GLY A 166 12.98 -6.70 7.68
CA GLY A 166 12.80 -8.14 7.81
C GLY A 166 11.86 -8.74 6.77
N SER A 167 10.66 -8.19 6.64
CA SER A 167 9.65 -8.70 5.69
C SER A 167 8.54 -7.68 5.45
N LEU A 168 7.69 -7.97 4.47
CA LEU A 168 6.45 -7.25 4.23
C LEU A 168 5.24 -8.05 4.73
N ALA A 169 4.18 -7.35 5.07
CA ALA A 169 2.87 -7.89 5.39
C ALA A 169 2.24 -8.60 4.18
N GLU A 170 1.31 -9.52 4.42
CA GLU A 170 0.54 -10.14 3.33
C GLU A 170 -0.43 -9.15 2.69
N PHE A 171 -0.92 -8.21 3.50
CA PHE A 171 -1.83 -7.16 3.06
C PHE A 171 -1.33 -5.77 3.44
N HIS A 172 -1.47 -4.87 2.50
CA HIS A 172 -1.32 -3.43 2.65
C HIS A 172 -2.70 -2.78 2.53
N TYR A 173 -2.82 -1.48 2.81
CA TYR A 173 -4.15 -0.87 2.85
C TYR A 173 -4.18 0.48 2.15
N SER A 174 -5.29 0.73 1.46
CA SER A 174 -5.55 2.02 0.82
C SER A 174 -6.84 2.63 1.34
N PHE A 175 -6.78 3.94 1.59
CA PHE A 175 -7.91 4.80 1.91
C PHE A 175 -8.07 5.86 0.81
N MET A 176 -9.22 6.50 0.75
CA MET A 176 -9.44 7.59 -0.20
C MET A 176 -8.82 8.92 0.25
N GLY A 177 -8.73 9.16 1.55
CA GLY A 177 -7.97 10.26 2.15
C GLY A 177 -8.55 11.67 2.01
N ALA A 178 -9.57 11.89 1.20
CA ALA A 178 -10.13 13.21 0.96
C ALA A 178 -11.58 13.37 1.44
N GLY A 179 -11.94 14.60 1.81
CA GLY A 179 -13.34 14.98 2.07
C GLY A 179 -13.88 14.64 3.45
N LEU A 180 -13.15 13.94 4.32
CA LEU A 180 -13.60 13.54 5.64
C LEU A 180 -12.70 14.05 6.76
N MET A 181 -13.32 14.28 7.91
CA MET A 181 -12.59 14.56 9.16
C MET A 181 -11.99 13.26 9.74
N PRO A 182 -10.86 13.34 10.48
CA PRO A 182 -10.15 12.16 11.00
C PRO A 182 -11.02 11.21 11.83
N GLU A 183 -12.00 11.73 12.59
CA GLU A 183 -12.85 10.93 13.44
C GLU A 183 -13.70 9.92 12.68
N VAL A 184 -14.04 10.23 11.43
CA VAL A 184 -14.87 9.35 10.59
C VAL A 184 -14.10 8.09 10.20
N TYR A 185 -12.77 8.17 10.12
CA TYR A 185 -11.91 7.02 9.84
C TYR A 185 -11.66 6.12 11.06
N ALA A 186 -12.01 6.54 12.28
CA ALA A 186 -11.66 5.83 13.51
C ALA A 186 -12.06 4.35 13.51
N ARG A 187 -13.24 4.02 12.98
CA ARG A 187 -13.71 2.63 12.88
C ARG A 187 -12.86 1.81 11.92
N SER A 188 -12.62 2.31 10.73
CA SER A 188 -11.81 1.62 9.71
C SER A 188 -10.35 1.51 10.14
N ALA A 189 -9.80 2.54 10.78
CA ALA A 189 -8.45 2.50 11.35
C ALA A 189 -8.33 1.42 12.43
N ALA A 190 -9.33 1.28 13.32
CA ALA A 190 -9.34 0.22 14.32
C ALA A 190 -9.40 -1.18 13.70
N GLN A 191 -10.17 -1.36 12.61
CA GLN A 191 -10.22 -2.61 11.87
C GLN A 191 -8.85 -2.95 11.24
N VAL A 192 -8.24 -1.99 10.54
CA VAL A 192 -6.91 -2.17 9.94
C VAL A 192 -5.87 -2.48 11.02
N ALA A 193 -5.89 -1.77 12.16
CA ALA A 193 -5.00 -2.06 13.27
C ALA A 193 -5.15 -3.50 13.81
N GLY A 194 -6.37 -4.03 13.83
CA GLY A 194 -6.63 -5.43 14.16
C GLY A 194 -6.02 -6.40 13.17
N LEU A 195 -6.18 -6.15 11.86
CA LEU A 195 -5.62 -6.97 10.78
C LEU A 195 -4.07 -6.94 10.79
N LEU A 196 -3.49 -5.75 10.98
CA LEU A 196 -2.03 -5.60 11.11
C LEU A 196 -1.46 -6.41 12.28
N LYS A 197 -2.15 -6.43 13.41
CA LYS A 197 -1.75 -7.25 14.57
C LYS A 197 -1.84 -8.75 14.28
N GLN A 198 -2.86 -9.20 13.55
CA GLN A 198 -3.01 -10.61 13.15
C GLN A 198 -1.88 -11.04 12.20
N ASP A 199 -1.45 -10.15 11.31
CA ASP A 199 -0.32 -10.38 10.39
C ASP A 199 1.05 -10.08 11.04
N LEU A 200 1.11 -9.87 12.35
CA LEU A 200 2.34 -9.64 13.12
C LEU A 200 3.18 -8.47 12.60
N VAL A 201 2.52 -7.43 12.10
CA VAL A 201 3.19 -6.21 11.62
C VAL A 201 3.79 -5.44 12.80
N ASP A 202 5.06 -5.09 12.67
CA ASP A 202 5.82 -4.34 13.66
C ASP A 202 5.80 -2.82 13.40
N ALA A 203 5.75 -2.44 12.12
CA ALA A 203 5.78 -1.04 11.72
C ALA A 203 4.91 -0.79 10.48
N VAL A 204 4.40 0.42 10.37
CA VAL A 204 3.58 0.88 9.24
C VAL A 204 4.22 2.08 8.60
N PHE A 205 4.34 2.06 7.27
CA PHE A 205 4.73 3.21 6.48
C PHE A 205 3.48 3.89 5.92
N LEU A 206 3.27 5.15 6.28
CA LEU A 206 2.12 5.94 5.85
C LEU A 206 2.52 6.85 4.68
N THR A 207 1.79 6.75 3.57
CA THR A 207 1.95 7.65 2.42
C THR A 207 0.69 8.51 2.30
N PRO A 208 0.69 9.71 2.87
CA PRO A 208 -0.40 10.66 2.69
C PRO A 208 -0.34 11.26 1.28
N VAL A 209 -1.51 11.44 0.68
CA VAL A 209 -1.67 11.98 -0.68
C VAL A 209 -2.76 13.06 -0.67
#